data_b69bef5b7c62d28a56b6503f94aced57
#
_entry.id   b69bef5b7c62d28a56b6503f94aced57
#
_cell.length_a   1.000
_cell.length_b   1.000
_cell.length_c   1.000
_cell.angle_alpha   90.00
_cell.angle_beta   90.00
_cell.angle_gamma   90.00
#
_symmetry.space_group_name_H-M   'P 1'
#
loop_
_entity.id
_entity.type
_entity.pdbx_description
1 polymer ?
#
loop_
_entity_poly.entity_id
_entity_poly.type
_entity_poly.pdbx_seq_one_letter_code
_entity_poly.pdbx_strand_id
1 'polypeptide(L)'
;MSTFADMNLQPSLAQRLLQAGLSTPTPVQQAAIPVALEGRDIMAQAKTGSGKTLAFLLPIIEQVMRREASVPAPGPYVKSAGPSHSSGPKFLVLAPTRELALQIEMELRKYAPASVTSLSVYGGTPIERQYRALQRPPLVVVGDRKSVV
;
A
#
# COMPACT_ATOMS: atom_id res chain seq x y z
N MET A 1 4.16 25.97 -4.26
CA MET A 1 3.84 24.66 -4.88
C MET A 1 3.83 23.63 -3.76
N SER A 2 2.76 22.85 -3.62
CA SER A 2 2.68 21.82 -2.58
C SER A 2 3.62 20.67 -2.92
N THR A 3 4.36 20.18 -1.95
CA THR A 3 5.22 19.02 -2.05
C THR A 3 4.59 17.83 -1.33
N PHE A 4 5.11 16.62 -1.51
CA PHE A 4 4.65 15.46 -0.73
C PHE A 4 4.94 15.61 0.78
N ALA A 5 5.96 16.41 1.15
CA ALA A 5 6.24 16.71 2.56
C ALA A 5 5.13 17.53 3.24
N ASP A 6 4.41 18.34 2.45
CA ASP A 6 3.30 19.17 2.95
C ASP A 6 1.99 18.39 3.14
N MET A 7 1.96 17.10 2.76
CA MET A 7 0.75 16.25 2.75
C MET A 7 0.59 15.40 4.00
N ASN A 8 1.26 15.74 5.09
CA ASN A 8 1.21 14.98 6.36
C ASN A 8 1.60 13.50 6.21
N LEU A 9 2.52 13.20 5.28
CA LEU A 9 3.17 11.90 5.16
C LEU A 9 4.37 11.82 6.12
N GLN A 10 4.69 10.60 6.57
CA GLN A 10 5.91 10.41 7.35
C GLN A 10 7.15 10.87 6.56
N PRO A 11 8.13 11.51 7.21
CA PRO A 11 9.34 12.01 6.55
C PRO A 11 10.08 10.94 5.73
N SER A 12 10.10 9.70 6.23
CA SER A 12 10.73 8.56 5.55
C SER A 12 10.01 8.18 4.24
N LEU A 13 8.68 8.29 4.18
CA LEU A 13 7.93 8.06 2.95
C LEU A 13 8.13 9.21 1.95
N ALA A 14 8.05 10.46 2.42
CA ALA A 14 8.31 11.64 1.59
C ALA A 14 9.73 11.61 0.98
N GLN A 15 10.74 11.19 1.75
CA GLN A 15 12.11 11.02 1.27
C GLN A 15 12.23 9.94 0.20
N ARG A 16 11.54 8.80 0.35
CA ARG A 16 11.51 7.73 -0.67
C ARG A 16 10.91 8.21 -1.99
N LEU A 17 9.83 9.00 -1.93
CA LEU A 17 9.22 9.60 -3.10
C LEU A 17 10.18 10.55 -3.79
N LEU A 18 10.87 11.40 -3.04
CA LEU A 18 11.87 12.33 -3.58
C LEU A 18 13.04 11.58 -4.26
N GLN A 19 13.55 10.51 -3.62
CA GLN A 19 14.61 9.66 -4.20
C GLN A 19 14.15 8.95 -5.48
N ALA A 20 12.87 8.67 -5.62
CA ALA A 20 12.27 8.12 -6.83
C ALA A 20 11.95 9.17 -7.90
N GLY A 21 12.35 10.44 -7.69
CA GLY A 21 12.11 11.55 -8.62
C GLY A 21 10.72 12.18 -8.52
N LEU A 22 9.95 11.85 -7.48
CA LEU A 22 8.62 12.39 -7.24
C LEU A 22 8.71 13.52 -6.21
N SER A 23 8.83 14.75 -6.68
CA SER A 23 8.91 15.94 -5.82
C SER A 23 7.57 16.64 -5.63
N THR A 24 6.74 16.66 -6.66
CA THR A 24 5.48 17.43 -6.69
C THR A 24 4.30 16.47 -6.94
N PRO A 25 3.29 16.48 -6.06
CA PRO A 25 2.09 15.66 -6.25
C PRO A 25 1.26 16.19 -7.43
N THR A 26 0.64 15.28 -8.16
CA THR A 26 -0.31 15.62 -9.23
C THR A 26 -1.62 16.16 -8.63
N PRO A 27 -2.47 16.86 -9.43
CA PRO A 27 -3.73 17.40 -8.93
C PRO A 27 -4.65 16.35 -8.26
N VAL A 28 -4.73 15.13 -8.81
CA VAL A 28 -5.54 14.07 -8.19
C VAL A 28 -4.93 13.57 -6.89
N GLN A 29 -3.61 13.56 -6.76
CA GLN A 29 -2.91 13.21 -5.52
C GLN A 29 -3.11 14.29 -4.45
N GLN A 30 -3.01 15.57 -4.84
CA GLN A 30 -3.25 16.69 -3.92
C GLN A 30 -4.66 16.68 -3.35
N ALA A 31 -5.65 16.33 -4.17
CA ALA A 31 -7.04 16.28 -3.74
C ALA A 31 -7.37 15.03 -2.91
N ALA A 32 -6.84 13.87 -3.29
CA ALA A 32 -7.25 12.58 -2.72
C ALA A 32 -6.46 12.17 -1.46
N ILE A 33 -5.14 12.38 -1.43
CA ILE A 33 -4.30 11.88 -0.34
C ILE A 33 -4.71 12.42 1.02
N PRO A 34 -4.92 13.73 1.24
CA PRO A 34 -5.31 14.26 2.54
C PRO A 34 -6.64 13.66 3.04
N VAL A 35 -7.63 13.57 2.15
CA VAL A 35 -8.97 13.03 2.46
C VAL A 35 -8.89 11.55 2.83
N ALA A 36 -8.07 10.77 2.12
CA ALA A 36 -7.84 9.36 2.44
C ALA A 36 -7.13 9.16 3.79
N LEU A 37 -6.20 10.04 4.14
CA LEU A 37 -5.51 10.00 5.43
C LEU A 37 -6.43 10.33 6.61
N GLU A 38 -7.50 11.09 6.37
CA GLU A 38 -8.58 11.31 7.34
C GLU A 38 -9.52 10.09 7.51
N GLY A 39 -9.34 9.03 6.73
CA GLY A 39 -10.18 7.82 6.76
C GLY A 39 -11.54 7.99 6.07
N ARG A 40 -11.68 8.97 5.20
CA ARG A 40 -12.92 9.25 4.47
C ARG A 40 -12.97 8.47 3.16
N ASP A 41 -14.17 8.14 2.72
CA ASP A 41 -14.44 7.54 1.41
C ASP A 41 -14.18 8.55 0.29
N ILE A 42 -13.61 8.08 -0.82
CA ILE A 42 -13.25 8.90 -1.96
C ILE A 42 -13.72 8.26 -3.26
N MET A 43 -14.32 9.05 -4.10
CA MET A 43 -14.52 8.73 -5.50
C MET A 43 -13.69 9.70 -6.34
N ALA A 44 -12.65 9.18 -7.02
CA ALA A 44 -11.74 10.01 -7.83
C ALA A 44 -11.78 9.60 -9.29
N GLN A 45 -12.11 10.56 -10.15
CA GLN A 45 -12.05 10.40 -11.61
C GLN A 45 -10.95 11.28 -12.19
N ALA A 46 -10.04 10.67 -12.93
CA ALA A 46 -8.95 11.37 -13.60
C ALA A 46 -8.46 10.58 -14.81
N LYS A 47 -7.79 11.24 -15.76
CA LYS A 47 -7.24 10.61 -16.98
C LYS A 47 -6.20 9.54 -16.64
N THR A 48 -5.97 8.61 -17.56
CA THR A 48 -4.86 7.65 -17.47
C THR A 48 -3.53 8.43 -17.40
N GLY A 49 -2.59 7.94 -16.58
CA GLY A 49 -1.29 8.63 -16.38
C GLY A 49 -1.34 9.82 -15.42
N SER A 50 -2.47 10.18 -14.83
CA SER A 50 -2.60 11.29 -13.88
C SER A 50 -2.04 11.01 -12.47
N GLY A 51 -1.56 9.79 -12.18
CA GLY A 51 -1.03 9.43 -10.87
C GLY A 51 -2.06 8.87 -9.88
N LYS A 52 -3.23 8.40 -10.37
CA LYS A 52 -4.28 7.78 -9.52
C LYS A 52 -3.76 6.64 -8.64
N THR A 53 -2.86 5.80 -9.17
CA THR A 53 -2.33 4.65 -8.44
C THR A 53 -1.65 5.10 -7.14
N LEU A 54 -0.80 6.11 -7.19
CA LEU A 54 -0.16 6.65 -5.99
C LEU A 54 -1.15 7.42 -5.09
N ALA A 55 -2.20 8.00 -5.67
CA ALA A 55 -3.20 8.71 -4.88
C ALA A 55 -3.89 7.83 -3.83
N PHE A 56 -4.08 6.51 -4.09
CA PHE A 56 -4.61 5.57 -3.11
C PHE A 56 -3.53 4.70 -2.44
N LEU A 57 -2.41 4.41 -3.10
CA LEU A 57 -1.35 3.61 -2.49
C LEU A 57 -0.61 4.35 -1.37
N LEU A 58 -0.33 5.65 -1.54
CA LEU A 58 0.39 6.42 -0.52
C LEU A 58 -0.35 6.48 0.83
N PRO A 59 -1.67 6.72 0.89
CA PRO A 59 -2.41 6.60 2.15
C PRO A 59 -2.36 5.21 2.78
N ILE A 60 -2.39 4.13 1.98
CA ILE A 60 -2.25 2.75 2.47
C ILE A 60 -0.88 2.55 3.11
N ILE A 61 0.20 2.91 2.39
CA ILE A 61 1.58 2.80 2.89
C ILE A 61 1.74 3.60 4.19
N GLU A 62 1.26 4.83 4.19
CA GLU A 62 1.33 5.73 5.35
C GLU A 62 0.61 5.15 6.56
N GLN A 63 -0.60 4.61 6.40
CA GLN A 63 -1.34 4.01 7.50
C GLN A 63 -0.66 2.76 8.06
N VAL A 64 -0.03 1.93 7.21
CA VAL A 64 0.75 0.79 7.68
C VAL A 64 1.95 1.27 8.50
N MET A 65 2.70 2.23 7.98
CA MET A 65 3.89 2.78 8.65
C MET A 65 3.54 3.43 10.00
N ARG A 66 2.44 4.16 10.09
CA ARG A 66 1.98 4.75 11.36
C ARG A 66 1.62 3.69 12.40
N ARG A 67 0.96 2.61 11.99
CA ARG A 67 0.62 1.49 12.89
C ARG A 67 1.86 0.79 13.42
N GLU A 68 2.86 0.57 12.58
CA GLU A 68 4.12 -0.04 12.99
C GLU A 68 4.89 0.86 13.99
N ALA A 69 4.91 2.16 13.75
CA ALA A 69 5.53 3.12 14.65
C ALA A 69 4.84 3.20 16.03
N SER A 70 3.56 2.80 16.10
CA SER A 70 2.77 2.79 17.34
C SER A 70 2.92 1.51 18.16
N VAL A 71 3.57 0.47 17.62
CA VAL A 71 3.89 -0.75 18.38
C VAL A 71 5.18 -0.53 19.14
N PRO A 72 5.19 -0.63 20.50
CA PRO A 72 6.41 -0.52 21.28
C PRO A 72 7.45 -1.53 20.78
N ALA A 73 8.71 -1.10 20.67
CA ALA A 73 9.80 -2.00 20.36
C ALA A 73 9.80 -3.19 21.35
N PRO A 74 9.92 -4.44 20.87
CA PRO A 74 9.99 -5.58 21.77
C PRO A 74 11.16 -5.37 22.72
N GLY A 75 10.88 -5.49 24.02
CA GLY A 75 11.92 -5.40 25.05
C GLY A 75 13.01 -6.47 24.84
N PRO A 76 14.20 -6.31 25.43
CA PRO A 76 15.39 -7.12 25.17
C PRO A 76 15.23 -8.64 25.44
N TYR A 77 14.14 -9.05 26.05
CA TYR A 77 13.82 -10.44 26.38
C TYR A 77 12.73 -11.08 25.52
N VAL A 78 12.12 -10.35 24.59
CA VAL A 78 11.15 -10.96 23.67
C VAL A 78 11.93 -11.42 22.45
N LYS A 79 12.14 -12.77 22.32
CA LYS A 79 12.56 -13.36 21.03
C LYS A 79 11.67 -12.74 19.98
N SER A 80 12.28 -12.12 18.97
CA SER A 80 11.62 -11.48 17.86
C SER A 80 10.56 -12.44 17.30
N ALA A 81 9.35 -12.39 17.82
CA ALA A 81 8.22 -12.80 17.04
C ALA A 81 8.30 -11.90 15.80
N GLY A 82 8.53 -12.49 14.65
CA GLY A 82 8.46 -11.77 13.37
C GLY A 82 7.20 -10.93 13.36
N PRO A 83 7.06 -9.96 12.47
CA PRO A 83 5.98 -8.99 12.52
C PRO A 83 4.69 -9.70 12.93
N SER A 84 4.14 -9.35 14.10
CA SER A 84 2.97 -10.00 14.68
C SER A 84 1.75 -9.57 13.86
N HIS A 85 1.62 -10.15 12.68
CA HIS A 85 0.47 -10.00 11.81
C HIS A 85 -0.66 -10.87 12.36
N SER A 86 -1.10 -10.55 13.56
CA SER A 86 -2.03 -11.36 14.34
C SER A 86 -3.45 -11.43 13.80
N SER A 87 -3.73 -10.91 12.60
CA SER A 87 -5.11 -10.96 12.09
C SER A 87 -5.27 -10.58 10.61
N GLY A 88 -4.66 -11.32 9.68
CA GLY A 88 -4.96 -11.24 8.25
C GLY A 88 -4.63 -9.89 7.55
N PRO A 89 -4.97 -9.79 6.27
CA PRO A 89 -4.79 -8.56 5.49
C PRO A 89 -5.56 -7.38 6.09
N LYS A 90 -4.97 -6.20 6.03
CA LYS A 90 -5.58 -4.95 6.50
C LYS A 90 -6.15 -4.11 5.36
N PHE A 91 -5.60 -4.30 4.16
CA PHE A 91 -5.99 -3.57 2.97
C PHE A 91 -6.23 -4.52 1.82
N LEU A 92 -7.32 -4.28 1.11
CA LEU A 92 -7.68 -4.97 -0.13
C LEU A 92 -7.76 -3.96 -1.26
N VAL A 93 -7.02 -4.20 -2.33
CA VAL A 93 -7.09 -3.42 -3.57
C VAL A 93 -7.65 -4.30 -4.67
N LEU A 94 -8.70 -3.87 -5.33
CA LEU A 94 -9.32 -4.58 -6.44
C LEU A 94 -9.01 -3.89 -7.76
N ALA A 95 -8.48 -4.65 -8.71
CA ALA A 95 -8.20 -4.20 -10.06
C ALA A 95 -9.12 -4.89 -11.08
N PRO A 96 -9.47 -4.24 -12.18
CA PRO A 96 -10.33 -4.85 -13.21
C PRO A 96 -9.63 -5.96 -13.99
N THR A 97 -8.29 -5.98 -14.04
CA THR A 97 -7.51 -6.98 -14.76
C THR A 97 -6.33 -7.46 -13.94
N ARG A 98 -5.84 -8.66 -14.25
CA ARG A 98 -4.64 -9.26 -13.67
C ARG A 98 -3.40 -8.39 -13.87
N GLU A 99 -3.22 -7.86 -15.07
CA GLU A 99 -2.07 -7.03 -15.43
C GLU A 99 -2.03 -5.77 -14.55
N LEU A 100 -3.17 -5.15 -14.33
CA LEU A 100 -3.27 -3.98 -13.46
C LEU A 100 -3.03 -4.34 -12.00
N ALA A 101 -3.51 -5.50 -11.53
CA ALA A 101 -3.23 -5.96 -10.17
C ALA A 101 -1.71 -6.13 -9.93
N LEU A 102 -1.01 -6.75 -10.88
CA LEU A 102 0.44 -6.91 -10.83
C LEU A 102 1.16 -5.56 -10.85
N GLN A 103 0.72 -4.64 -11.72
CA GLN A 103 1.28 -3.29 -11.81
C GLN A 103 1.11 -2.52 -10.49
N ILE A 104 -0.06 -2.60 -9.87
CA ILE A 104 -0.34 -1.96 -8.57
C ILE A 104 0.58 -2.54 -7.48
N GLU A 105 0.76 -3.86 -7.43
CA GLU A 105 1.67 -4.49 -6.46
C GLU A 105 3.13 -4.06 -6.68
N MET A 106 3.58 -3.98 -7.91
CA MET A 106 4.93 -3.49 -8.24
C MET A 106 5.12 -2.04 -7.79
N GLU A 107 4.15 -1.18 -8.04
CA GLU A 107 4.16 0.22 -7.57
C GLU A 107 4.17 0.30 -6.04
N LEU A 108 3.35 -0.51 -5.35
CA LEU A 108 3.36 -0.59 -3.90
C LEU A 108 4.75 -0.93 -3.37
N ARG A 109 5.37 -1.99 -3.88
CA ARG A 109 6.69 -2.45 -3.45
C ARG A 109 7.81 -1.44 -3.72
N LYS A 110 7.66 -0.62 -4.74
CA LYS A 110 8.65 0.41 -5.10
C LYS A 110 8.76 1.50 -4.03
N TYR A 111 7.65 1.90 -3.44
CA TYR A 111 7.61 3.02 -2.49
C TYR A 111 7.47 2.58 -1.04
N ALA A 112 6.90 1.40 -0.79
CA ALA A 112 6.71 0.88 0.55
C ALA A 112 8.04 0.43 1.20
N PRO A 113 8.19 0.57 2.54
CA PRO A 113 9.28 -0.07 3.26
C PRO A 113 9.12 -1.61 3.23
N ALA A 114 10.22 -2.33 3.51
CA ALA A 114 10.23 -3.80 3.50
C ALA A 114 9.24 -4.45 4.49
N SER A 115 8.83 -3.71 5.50
CA SER A 115 7.82 -4.14 6.48
C SER A 115 6.41 -4.24 5.87
N VAL A 116 6.11 -3.50 4.82
CA VAL A 116 4.82 -3.55 4.13
C VAL A 116 4.78 -4.75 3.18
N THR A 117 4.26 -5.86 3.68
CA THR A 117 4.11 -7.09 2.89
C THR A 117 2.88 -7.02 1.99
N SER A 118 3.01 -7.45 0.75
CA SER A 118 1.92 -7.48 -0.24
C SER A 118 1.86 -8.81 -0.98
N LEU A 119 0.68 -9.15 -1.46
CA LEU A 119 0.41 -10.32 -2.29
C LEU A 119 -0.60 -9.98 -3.36
N SER A 120 -0.27 -10.33 -4.62
CA SER A 120 -1.26 -10.32 -5.70
C SER A 120 -1.97 -11.67 -5.80
N VAL A 121 -3.30 -11.61 -5.85
CA VAL A 121 -4.19 -12.77 -6.02
C VAL A 121 -4.91 -12.61 -7.36
N TYR A 122 -4.71 -13.57 -8.27
CA TYR A 122 -5.30 -13.52 -9.62
C TYR A 122 -5.47 -14.91 -10.22
N GLY A 123 -6.39 -15.04 -11.17
CA GLY A 123 -6.65 -16.28 -11.88
C GLY A 123 -5.52 -16.74 -12.80
N GLY A 124 -5.50 -18.04 -13.14
CA GLY A 124 -4.51 -18.62 -14.05
C GLY A 124 -3.17 -18.98 -13.44
N THR A 125 -3.05 -18.95 -12.13
CA THR A 125 -1.90 -19.49 -11.36
C THR A 125 -2.35 -20.61 -10.43
N PRO A 126 -1.47 -21.59 -10.11
CA PRO A 126 -1.81 -22.63 -9.15
C PRO A 126 -2.27 -22.05 -7.82
N ILE A 127 -3.48 -22.37 -7.42
CA ILE A 127 -4.13 -21.86 -6.22
C ILE A 127 -3.33 -22.17 -4.95
N GLU A 128 -2.64 -23.33 -4.94
CA GLU A 128 -1.81 -23.77 -3.81
C GLU A 128 -0.69 -22.78 -3.47
N ARG A 129 -0.11 -22.10 -4.48
CA ARG A 129 0.90 -21.07 -4.25
C ARG A 129 0.31 -19.87 -3.50
N GLN A 130 -0.89 -19.45 -3.91
CA GLN A 130 -1.58 -18.34 -3.28
C GLN A 130 -2.01 -18.72 -1.86
N TYR A 131 -2.52 -19.92 -1.64
CA TYR A 131 -2.85 -20.44 -0.30
C TYR A 131 -1.63 -20.47 0.63
N ARG A 132 -0.48 -20.97 0.17
CA ARG A 132 0.76 -20.97 0.96
C ARG A 132 1.22 -19.56 1.32
N ALA A 133 1.12 -18.63 0.40
CA ALA A 133 1.46 -17.22 0.65
C ALA A 133 0.50 -16.59 1.69
N LEU A 134 -0.78 -16.94 1.68
CA LEU A 134 -1.78 -16.48 2.63
C LEU A 134 -1.65 -17.10 4.03
N GLN A 135 -0.91 -18.22 4.20
CA GLN A 135 -0.60 -18.77 5.54
C GLN A 135 0.26 -17.80 6.37
N ARG A 136 1.00 -16.92 5.71
CA ARG A 136 1.64 -15.74 6.33
C ARG A 136 0.96 -14.50 5.75
N PRO A 137 -0.19 -14.09 6.31
CA PRO A 137 -1.03 -13.11 5.67
C PRO A 137 -0.27 -11.80 5.43
N PRO A 138 -0.28 -11.30 4.19
CA PRO A 138 0.30 -9.99 3.87
C PRO A 138 -0.57 -8.89 4.47
N LEU A 139 0.01 -7.70 4.63
CA LEU A 139 -0.74 -6.51 5.06
C LEU A 139 -1.67 -6.00 3.96
N VAL A 140 -1.23 -6.10 2.70
CA VAL A 140 -1.97 -5.63 1.54
C VAL A 140 -2.19 -6.79 0.57
N VAL A 141 -3.43 -7.04 0.22
CA VAL A 141 -3.80 -7.95 -0.87
C VAL A 141 -4.24 -7.12 -2.07
N VAL A 142 -3.70 -7.44 -3.24
CA VAL A 142 -4.13 -6.86 -4.51
C VAL A 142 -4.75 -7.97 -5.35
N GLY A 143 -6.01 -7.86 -5.70
CA GLY A 143 -6.71 -8.89 -6.47
C GLY A 143 -7.30 -8.39 -7.78
N ASP A 144 -7.41 -9.28 -8.77
CA ASP A 144 -8.27 -9.00 -9.90
C ASP A 144 -9.73 -9.36 -9.54
N ARG A 145 -10.69 -8.67 -10.15
CA ARG A 145 -12.11 -8.82 -9.85
C ARG A 145 -12.64 -10.27 -10.02
N LYS A 146 -12.01 -11.07 -10.87
CA LYS A 146 -12.46 -12.44 -11.16
C LYS A 146 -11.95 -13.47 -10.15
N SER A 147 -10.93 -13.14 -9.39
CA SER A 147 -10.26 -14.07 -8.46
C SER A 147 -10.69 -13.90 -7.00
N VAL A 148 -11.48 -12.89 -6.71
CA VAL A 148 -11.93 -12.53 -5.35
C VAL A 148 -13.41 -12.93 -5.11
N VAL A 149 -14.03 -13.60 -6.10
CA VAL A 149 -15.41 -14.13 -5.99
C VAL A 149 -15.39 -15.62 -5.72
#